data_db4e39da94b66476bb2ca4d63d0b71e1
#
_entry.id   db4e39da94b66476bb2ca4d63d0b71e1
#
_cell.length_a   1.000
_cell.length_b   1.000
_cell.length_c   1.000
_cell.angle_alpha   90.00
_cell.angle_beta   90.00
_cell.angle_gamma   90.00
#
_symmetry.space_group_name_H-M   'P 1'
#
loop_
_entity.id
_entity.type
_entity.pdbx_description
1 polymer ?
#
loop_
_entity_poly.entity_id
_entity_poly.type
_entity_poly.pdbx_seq_one_letter_code
_entity_poly.pdbx_strand_id
1 'polypeptide(L)'
;MRKRISWGAALSLMIIVVAATVCVTMLVAMRRFNVQVSDLTNRQAMYKYLSNVDTAVRQHYYGTIDEESLRRALAVGAVEGLGDPYARYLTTEEYVNWQEQTSGQNTGYGLEVALDEAGRVTVSNVQMGAAAYSAGMQKGDVITAVNRIPLEEEPLAAVQKALDEPGTLILTVEHEGRETAFELSASSYARVCVEYKMLNTVGCIRIRALTDAAPEQLKAAYAALKEAGALSLVLDLRELPEGSFNAARKILSFLLPYGQYGYYQDKSGMTELRAEESGGLDIPAALLVNENTAGEAELIAAALRQAGLASLVGVPTAGRSTVQDCFALTSDNAAVYITVGEMLLMDRTGWEGRGLTPDLTAELTEWEKKTLELLGENDPQLQAAVTLLTVSEPTQPPVTAPTTTTTEGETEGTTLAEITDPTAATATD
;
A
#
# COMPACT_ATOMS: atom_id res chain seq x y z
N MET A 1 -27.68 46.05 31.91
CA MET A 1 -26.61 46.53 32.81
C MET A 1 -25.30 45.75 32.50
N ARG A 2 -24.36 46.32 31.75
CA ARG A 2 -23.01 45.71 31.56
C ARG A 2 -22.23 45.85 32.87
N LYS A 3 -22.02 44.75 33.60
CA LYS A 3 -21.12 44.74 34.76
C LYS A 3 -19.71 45.02 34.28
N ARG A 4 -19.18 46.22 34.60
CA ARG A 4 -17.78 46.57 34.37
C ARG A 4 -16.93 45.80 35.39
N ILE A 5 -16.05 44.94 34.90
CA ILE A 5 -15.06 44.25 35.72
C ILE A 5 -14.12 45.34 36.31
N SER A 6 -13.90 45.33 37.63
CA SER A 6 -12.94 46.28 38.25
C SER A 6 -11.53 45.99 37.77
N TRP A 7 -10.71 47.02 37.65
CA TRP A 7 -9.32 46.91 37.22
C TRP A 7 -8.52 45.91 38.08
N GLY A 8 -8.79 45.85 39.38
CA GLY A 8 -8.17 44.90 40.31
C GLY A 8 -8.59 43.45 40.02
N ALA A 9 -9.87 43.19 39.71
CA ALA A 9 -10.34 41.87 39.35
C ALA A 9 -9.75 41.39 38.00
N ALA A 10 -9.60 42.29 37.04
CA ALA A 10 -8.95 41.97 35.75
C ALA A 10 -7.45 41.64 35.92
N LEU A 11 -6.73 42.39 36.78
CA LEU A 11 -5.34 42.11 37.07
C LEU A 11 -5.14 40.78 37.83
N SER A 12 -5.97 40.49 38.83
CA SER A 12 -5.95 39.21 39.53
C SER A 12 -6.22 38.03 38.61
N LEU A 13 -7.21 38.14 37.69
CA LEU A 13 -7.51 37.08 36.70
C LEU A 13 -6.33 36.87 35.76
N MET A 14 -5.68 37.94 35.31
CA MET A 14 -4.49 37.87 34.44
C MET A 14 -3.33 37.14 35.14
N ILE A 15 -3.07 37.42 36.40
CA ILE A 15 -2.03 36.73 37.19
C ILE A 15 -2.35 35.26 37.35
N ILE A 16 -3.59 34.89 37.62
CA ILE A 16 -4.02 33.49 37.72
C ILE A 16 -3.85 32.75 36.38
N VAL A 17 -4.22 33.36 35.27
CA VAL A 17 -4.05 32.77 33.92
C VAL A 17 -2.58 32.57 33.59
N VAL A 18 -1.72 33.57 33.86
CA VAL A 18 -0.28 33.44 33.67
C VAL A 18 0.32 32.34 34.56
N ALA A 19 -0.03 32.28 35.83
CA ALA A 19 0.44 31.24 36.75
C ALA A 19 -0.03 29.84 36.28
N ALA A 20 -1.29 29.68 35.85
CA ALA A 20 -1.82 28.43 35.32
C ALA A 20 -1.09 28.02 34.03
N THR A 21 -0.84 28.96 33.12
CA THR A 21 -0.09 28.70 31.88
C THR A 21 1.34 28.24 32.19
N VAL A 22 2.05 28.92 33.10
CA VAL A 22 3.39 28.53 33.50
C VAL A 22 3.40 27.14 34.16
N CYS A 23 2.44 26.84 35.05
CA CYS A 23 2.33 25.51 35.65
C CYS A 23 2.08 24.41 34.62
N VAL A 24 1.16 24.61 33.69
CA VAL A 24 0.85 23.63 32.61
C VAL A 24 2.07 23.46 31.70
N THR A 25 2.71 24.55 31.28
CA THR A 25 3.90 24.49 30.43
C THR A 25 5.06 23.75 31.14
N MET A 26 5.26 24.04 32.45
CA MET A 26 6.28 23.36 33.25
C MET A 26 5.99 21.86 33.41
N LEU A 27 4.73 21.48 33.65
CA LEU A 27 4.33 20.06 33.73
C LEU A 27 4.55 19.31 32.42
N VAL A 28 4.22 19.92 31.29
CA VAL A 28 4.46 19.34 29.96
C VAL A 28 5.96 19.24 29.68
N ALA A 29 6.71 20.29 29.98
CA ALA A 29 8.17 20.30 29.82
C ALA A 29 8.86 19.23 30.72
N MET A 30 8.45 19.10 31.97
CA MET A 30 8.96 18.07 32.88
C MET A 30 8.63 16.65 32.41
N ARG A 31 7.41 16.41 31.92
CA ARG A 31 7.05 15.10 31.36
C ARG A 31 7.94 14.75 30.15
N ARG A 32 8.11 15.67 29.21
CA ARG A 32 8.99 15.46 28.04
C ARG A 32 10.45 15.26 28.48
N PHE A 33 10.96 16.06 29.41
CA PHE A 33 12.31 15.92 29.94
C PHE A 33 12.50 14.55 30.62
N ASN A 34 11.58 14.12 31.48
CA ASN A 34 11.67 12.85 32.18
C ASN A 34 11.65 11.64 31.20
N VAL A 35 10.85 11.70 30.14
CA VAL A 35 10.84 10.68 29.10
C VAL A 35 12.20 10.62 28.39
N GLN A 36 12.77 11.77 28.00
CA GLN A 36 14.07 11.83 27.34
C GLN A 36 15.20 11.33 28.22
N VAL A 37 15.21 11.71 29.51
CA VAL A 37 16.25 11.27 30.48
C VAL A 37 16.14 9.79 30.77
N SER A 38 14.93 9.26 30.90
CA SER A 38 14.69 7.82 31.07
C SER A 38 15.19 7.02 29.85
N ASP A 39 14.92 7.50 28.64
CA ASP A 39 15.40 6.88 27.41
C ASP A 39 16.92 6.86 27.32
N LEU A 40 17.58 7.97 27.64
CA LEU A 40 19.04 8.06 27.71
C LEU A 40 19.63 7.07 28.70
N THR A 41 19.04 6.96 29.89
CA THR A 41 19.52 6.06 30.95
C THR A 41 19.38 4.59 30.51
N ASN A 42 18.27 4.23 29.93
CA ASN A 42 18.04 2.87 29.42
C ASN A 42 19.01 2.53 28.27
N ARG A 43 19.24 3.48 27.34
CA ARG A 43 20.22 3.30 26.26
C ARG A 43 21.63 3.11 26.81
N GLN A 44 22.05 3.92 27.77
CA GLN A 44 23.35 3.79 28.40
C GLN A 44 23.52 2.44 29.11
N ALA A 45 22.49 1.97 29.80
CA ALA A 45 22.52 0.67 30.48
C ALA A 45 22.66 -0.48 29.44
N MET A 46 21.92 -0.41 28.33
CA MET A 46 22.00 -1.37 27.24
C MET A 46 23.41 -1.39 26.62
N TYR A 47 23.96 -0.23 26.25
CA TYR A 47 25.31 -0.15 25.67
C TYR A 47 26.38 -0.64 26.63
N LYS A 48 26.27 -0.36 27.93
CA LYS A 48 27.18 -0.88 28.95
C LYS A 48 27.10 -2.40 29.03
N TYR A 49 25.89 -2.96 28.97
CA TYR A 49 25.71 -4.41 28.95
C TYR A 49 26.35 -5.05 27.71
N LEU A 50 26.09 -4.51 26.52
CA LEU A 50 26.70 -4.98 25.27
C LEU A 50 28.23 -4.88 25.30
N SER A 51 28.79 -3.80 25.84
CA SER A 51 30.23 -3.64 26.01
C SER A 51 30.84 -4.70 26.96
N ASN A 52 30.13 -5.06 28.02
CA ASN A 52 30.58 -6.14 28.90
C ASN A 52 30.57 -7.52 28.20
N VAL A 53 29.54 -7.78 27.38
CA VAL A 53 29.45 -9.02 26.56
C VAL A 53 30.59 -9.06 25.56
N ASP A 54 30.81 -7.96 24.82
CA ASP A 54 31.89 -7.84 23.84
C ASP A 54 33.27 -8.07 24.49
N THR A 55 33.51 -7.44 25.66
CA THR A 55 34.74 -7.61 26.40
C THR A 55 34.96 -9.07 26.80
N ALA A 56 33.94 -9.75 27.33
CA ALA A 56 34.03 -11.16 27.73
C ALA A 56 34.31 -12.07 26.52
N VAL A 57 33.63 -11.83 25.40
CA VAL A 57 33.84 -12.59 24.13
C VAL A 57 35.28 -12.41 23.66
N ARG A 58 35.78 -11.18 23.54
CA ARG A 58 37.14 -10.90 23.04
C ARG A 58 38.24 -11.40 23.96
N GLN A 59 38.00 -11.47 25.27
CA GLN A 59 38.98 -11.96 26.23
C GLN A 59 39.06 -13.49 26.32
N HIS A 60 37.93 -14.20 26.07
CA HIS A 60 37.85 -15.61 26.36
C HIS A 60 37.56 -16.52 25.17
N TYR A 61 37.12 -15.97 24.04
CA TYR A 61 36.82 -16.73 22.83
C TYR A 61 38.13 -17.22 22.18
N TYR A 62 38.27 -18.51 22.00
CA TYR A 62 39.47 -19.13 21.42
C TYR A 62 39.58 -18.98 19.90
N GLY A 63 38.43 -18.82 19.19
CA GLY A 63 38.39 -18.73 17.74
C GLY A 63 38.68 -17.32 17.20
N THR A 64 38.66 -17.17 15.88
CA THR A 64 38.74 -15.86 15.22
C THR A 64 37.36 -15.23 15.19
N ILE A 65 37.23 -13.97 15.56
CA ILE A 65 36.00 -13.22 15.49
C ILE A 65 35.89 -12.59 14.11
N ASP A 66 34.82 -12.92 13.41
CA ASP A 66 34.39 -12.20 12.23
C ASP A 66 33.57 -10.98 12.65
N GLU A 67 34.18 -9.80 12.52
CA GLU A 67 33.59 -8.54 12.96
C GLU A 67 32.33 -8.15 12.18
N GLU A 68 32.25 -8.54 10.92
CA GLU A 68 31.08 -8.25 10.07
C GLU A 68 29.89 -9.11 10.49
N SER A 69 30.12 -10.42 10.65
CA SER A 69 29.11 -11.36 11.14
C SER A 69 28.63 -11.00 12.54
N LEU A 70 29.55 -10.61 13.43
CA LEU A 70 29.19 -10.19 14.81
C LEU A 70 28.30 -8.93 14.78
N ARG A 71 28.68 -7.92 14.00
CA ARG A 71 27.90 -6.68 13.86
C ARG A 71 26.50 -6.95 13.31
N ARG A 72 26.40 -7.80 12.26
CA ARG A 72 25.11 -8.21 11.69
C ARG A 72 24.24 -8.94 12.72
N ALA A 73 24.81 -9.87 13.46
CA ALA A 73 24.07 -10.61 14.50
C ALA A 73 23.54 -9.69 15.60
N LEU A 74 24.32 -8.67 16.01
CA LEU A 74 23.88 -7.67 16.97
C LEU A 74 22.71 -6.82 16.43
N ALA A 75 22.75 -6.42 15.14
CA ALA A 75 21.69 -5.67 14.51
C ALA A 75 20.40 -6.51 14.37
N VAL A 76 20.52 -7.77 13.92
CA VAL A 76 19.40 -8.73 13.85
C VAL A 76 18.79 -8.93 15.22
N GLY A 77 19.60 -9.23 16.25
CA GLY A 77 19.12 -9.40 17.62
C GLY A 77 18.44 -8.16 18.23
N ALA A 78 18.87 -6.97 17.83
CA ALA A 78 18.23 -5.73 18.27
C ALA A 78 16.81 -5.57 17.65
N VAL A 79 16.63 -5.99 16.41
CA VAL A 79 15.33 -5.93 15.72
C VAL A 79 14.41 -7.05 16.23
N GLU A 80 14.90 -8.27 16.34
CA GLU A 80 14.13 -9.42 16.90
C GLU A 80 13.67 -9.15 18.34
N GLY A 81 14.51 -8.45 19.12
CA GLY A 81 14.17 -8.04 20.49
C GLY A 81 13.00 -7.09 20.63
N LEU A 82 12.48 -6.52 19.54
CA LEU A 82 11.25 -5.71 19.54
C LEU A 82 10.00 -6.57 19.78
N GLY A 83 10.05 -7.87 19.47
CA GLY A 83 8.89 -8.76 19.52
C GLY A 83 7.83 -8.43 18.46
N ASP A 84 8.18 -7.66 17.47
CA ASP A 84 7.35 -7.33 16.31
C ASP A 84 7.52 -8.43 15.24
N PRO A 85 6.46 -9.18 14.87
CA PRO A 85 6.56 -10.27 13.92
C PRO A 85 6.90 -9.83 12.49
N TYR A 86 6.72 -8.56 12.19
CA TYR A 86 7.00 -7.97 10.87
C TYR A 86 8.37 -7.30 10.80
N ALA A 87 8.99 -7.04 11.96
CA ALA A 87 10.30 -6.37 12.01
C ALA A 87 11.42 -7.28 11.51
N ARG A 88 12.29 -6.73 10.67
CA ARG A 88 13.46 -7.45 10.14
C ARG A 88 14.63 -6.49 9.87
N TYR A 89 15.83 -7.00 10.05
CA TYR A 89 17.04 -6.34 9.56
C TYR A 89 17.22 -6.72 8.09
N LEU A 90 17.51 -5.76 7.25
CA LEU A 90 17.79 -5.95 5.83
C LEU A 90 19.28 -5.70 5.58
N THR A 91 19.94 -6.66 4.98
CA THR A 91 21.29 -6.45 4.41
C THR A 91 21.25 -5.39 3.31
N THR A 92 22.42 -4.92 2.88
CA THR A 92 22.53 -3.96 1.75
C THR A 92 21.80 -4.46 0.51
N GLU A 93 21.97 -5.73 0.17
CA GLU A 93 21.33 -6.36 -0.99
C GLU A 93 19.80 -6.45 -0.82
N GLU A 94 19.34 -6.92 0.34
CA GLU A 94 17.90 -7.00 0.65
C GLU A 94 17.24 -5.62 0.68
N TYR A 95 17.97 -4.59 1.13
CA TYR A 95 17.45 -3.23 1.13
C TYR A 95 17.32 -2.65 -0.29
N VAL A 96 18.29 -2.89 -1.16
CA VAL A 96 18.21 -2.51 -2.58
C VAL A 96 17.02 -3.21 -3.25
N ASN A 97 16.88 -4.51 -3.04
CA ASN A 97 15.74 -5.28 -3.56
C ASN A 97 14.40 -4.75 -3.03
N TRP A 98 14.33 -4.40 -1.75
CA TRP A 98 13.13 -3.79 -1.17
C TRP A 98 12.80 -2.43 -1.81
N GLN A 99 13.82 -1.59 -2.05
CA GLN A 99 13.62 -0.30 -2.74
C GLN A 99 13.09 -0.48 -4.16
N GLU A 100 13.64 -1.40 -4.93
CA GLU A 100 13.17 -1.72 -6.28
C GLU A 100 11.74 -2.25 -6.27
N GLN A 101 11.42 -3.16 -5.35
CA GLN A 101 10.07 -3.71 -5.20
C GLN A 101 9.05 -2.66 -4.81
N THR A 102 9.40 -1.73 -3.94
CA THR A 102 8.49 -0.70 -3.41
C THR A 102 8.31 0.47 -4.37
N SER A 103 9.38 0.91 -5.03
CA SER A 103 9.32 2.02 -5.99
C SER A 103 8.52 1.69 -7.25
N GLY A 104 8.39 0.40 -7.59
CA GLY A 104 7.82 -0.03 -8.85
C GLY A 104 8.72 0.30 -10.06
N GLN A 105 10.00 0.54 -9.79
CA GLN A 105 11.04 0.67 -10.79
C GLN A 105 11.91 -0.58 -10.74
N ASN A 106 12.12 -1.20 -11.88
CA ASN A 106 13.10 -2.27 -12.03
C ASN A 106 14.33 -1.71 -12.74
N THR A 107 15.50 -2.22 -12.40
CA THR A 107 16.75 -1.94 -13.12
C THR A 107 17.20 -3.21 -13.81
N GLY A 108 17.56 -3.10 -15.08
CA GLY A 108 18.02 -4.25 -15.86
C GLY A 108 17.62 -4.17 -17.32
N TYR A 109 17.53 -5.32 -17.95
CA TYR A 109 17.23 -5.44 -19.38
C TYR A 109 15.74 -5.66 -19.66
N GLY A 110 14.93 -6.04 -18.64
CA GLY A 110 13.51 -6.29 -18.76
C GLY A 110 13.16 -7.60 -19.46
N LEU A 111 13.97 -8.64 -19.23
CA LEU A 111 13.78 -9.98 -19.77
C LEU A 111 13.57 -11.00 -18.66
N GLU A 112 12.61 -11.88 -18.85
CA GLU A 112 12.46 -13.12 -18.12
C GLU A 112 12.74 -14.29 -19.07
N VAL A 113 13.48 -15.29 -18.60
CA VAL A 113 13.89 -16.43 -19.42
C VAL A 113 13.49 -17.75 -18.75
N ALA A 114 13.15 -18.73 -19.54
CA ALA A 114 12.81 -20.07 -19.09
C ALA A 114 13.31 -21.12 -20.10
N LEU A 115 13.37 -22.38 -19.68
CA LEU A 115 13.59 -23.49 -20.61
C LEU A 115 12.27 -23.86 -21.31
N ASP A 116 12.33 -24.09 -22.61
CA ASP A 116 11.24 -24.70 -23.35
C ASP A 116 11.24 -26.24 -23.17
N GLU A 117 10.27 -26.91 -23.75
CA GLU A 117 10.14 -28.38 -23.68
C GLU A 117 11.35 -29.13 -24.30
N ALA A 118 12.09 -28.46 -25.19
CA ALA A 118 13.31 -29.00 -25.79
C ALA A 118 14.58 -28.67 -24.99
N GLY A 119 14.46 -27.98 -23.84
CA GLY A 119 15.58 -27.58 -22.99
C GLY A 119 16.38 -26.38 -23.52
N ARG A 120 15.84 -25.61 -24.46
CA ARG A 120 16.44 -24.38 -24.97
C ARG A 120 16.01 -23.19 -24.10
N VAL A 121 16.89 -22.22 -23.94
CA VAL A 121 16.54 -20.99 -23.21
C VAL A 121 15.71 -20.09 -24.12
N THR A 122 14.51 -19.79 -23.68
CA THR A 122 13.56 -18.92 -24.39
C THR A 122 13.21 -17.70 -23.56
N VAL A 123 12.87 -16.62 -24.23
CA VAL A 123 12.31 -15.42 -23.62
C VAL A 123 10.87 -15.73 -23.23
N SER A 124 10.61 -15.85 -21.93
CA SER A 124 9.27 -16.11 -21.38
C SER A 124 8.44 -14.82 -21.25
N ASN A 125 9.11 -13.69 -21.01
CA ASN A 125 8.46 -12.38 -20.91
C ASN A 125 9.41 -11.24 -21.30
N VAL A 126 8.86 -10.16 -21.88
CA VAL A 126 9.57 -8.91 -22.19
C VAL A 126 8.80 -7.77 -21.59
N GLN A 127 9.44 -7.04 -20.67
CA GLN A 127 8.83 -5.95 -19.93
C GLN A 127 8.70 -4.69 -20.82
N MET A 128 7.49 -4.16 -20.91
CA MET A 128 7.22 -2.93 -21.67
C MET A 128 8.04 -1.75 -21.11
N GLY A 129 8.65 -0.96 -22.00
CA GLY A 129 9.48 0.18 -21.64
C GLY A 129 10.90 -0.15 -21.22
N ALA A 130 11.26 -1.42 -21.11
CA ALA A 130 12.64 -1.88 -20.85
C ALA A 130 13.52 -1.90 -22.10
N ALA A 131 14.82 -2.10 -21.91
CA ALA A 131 15.81 -2.14 -22.99
C ALA A 131 15.50 -3.22 -24.04
N ALA A 132 15.16 -4.42 -23.62
CA ALA A 132 14.83 -5.53 -24.50
C ALA A 132 13.57 -5.27 -25.34
N TYR A 133 12.53 -4.69 -24.74
CA TYR A 133 11.32 -4.27 -25.45
C TYR A 133 11.63 -3.22 -26.53
N SER A 134 12.42 -2.20 -26.15
CA SER A 134 12.82 -1.12 -27.06
C SER A 134 13.71 -1.61 -28.20
N ALA A 135 14.50 -2.66 -27.96
CA ALA A 135 15.31 -3.34 -28.98
C ALA A 135 14.48 -4.22 -29.92
N GLY A 136 13.22 -4.54 -29.56
CA GLY A 136 12.31 -5.35 -30.38
C GLY A 136 12.36 -6.85 -30.10
N MET A 137 12.93 -7.27 -28.95
CA MET A 137 12.87 -8.68 -28.51
C MET A 137 11.42 -9.06 -28.17
N GLN A 138 11.09 -10.32 -28.38
CA GLN A 138 9.72 -10.84 -28.21
C GLN A 138 9.70 -12.11 -27.36
N LYS A 139 8.56 -12.34 -26.71
CA LYS A 139 8.29 -13.62 -26.04
C LYS A 139 8.35 -14.75 -27.08
N GLY A 140 9.06 -15.81 -26.73
CA GLY A 140 9.29 -16.98 -27.59
C GLY A 140 10.62 -16.95 -28.37
N ASP A 141 11.35 -15.85 -28.34
CA ASP A 141 12.71 -15.80 -28.89
C ASP A 141 13.61 -16.82 -28.20
N VAL A 142 14.36 -17.61 -28.95
CA VAL A 142 15.30 -18.60 -28.41
C VAL A 142 16.68 -18.00 -28.31
N ILE A 143 17.24 -17.92 -27.09
CA ILE A 143 18.58 -17.37 -26.87
C ILE A 143 19.62 -18.43 -27.25
N THR A 144 20.49 -18.12 -28.18
CA THR A 144 21.53 -19.03 -28.69
C THR A 144 22.93 -18.67 -28.22
N ALA A 145 23.19 -17.37 -27.92
CA ALA A 145 24.50 -16.92 -27.42
C ALA A 145 24.36 -15.70 -26.49
N VAL A 146 25.30 -15.60 -25.55
CA VAL A 146 25.48 -14.46 -24.63
C VAL A 146 26.86 -13.85 -24.88
N ASN A 147 26.94 -12.53 -25.11
CA ASN A 147 28.19 -11.80 -25.41
C ASN A 147 29.00 -12.46 -26.54
N ARG A 148 28.30 -12.97 -27.54
CA ARG A 148 28.83 -13.70 -28.70
C ARG A 148 29.45 -15.07 -28.38
N ILE A 149 29.20 -15.59 -27.17
CA ILE A 149 29.62 -16.93 -26.75
C ILE A 149 28.38 -17.82 -26.84
N PRO A 150 28.40 -18.89 -27.68
CA PRO A 150 27.32 -19.85 -27.76
C PRO A 150 27.02 -20.47 -26.39
N LEU A 151 25.73 -20.77 -26.13
CA LEU A 151 25.33 -21.46 -24.93
C LEU A 151 25.65 -22.95 -25.07
N GLU A 152 26.35 -23.52 -24.11
CA GLU A 152 26.73 -24.95 -24.08
C GLU A 152 26.17 -25.63 -22.85
N GLU A 153 26.95 -25.71 -21.75
CA GLU A 153 26.54 -26.33 -20.50
C GLU A 153 25.74 -25.32 -19.64
N GLU A 154 24.68 -25.80 -18.95
CA GLU A 154 23.82 -25.00 -18.07
C GLU A 154 23.35 -23.66 -18.70
N PRO A 155 22.73 -23.70 -19.88
CA PRO A 155 22.46 -22.49 -20.66
C PRO A 155 21.57 -21.49 -19.94
N LEU A 156 20.62 -21.94 -19.12
CA LEU A 156 19.76 -21.06 -18.34
C LEU A 156 20.54 -20.29 -17.28
N ALA A 157 21.42 -20.97 -16.54
CA ALA A 157 22.24 -20.31 -15.51
C ALA A 157 23.19 -19.29 -16.09
N ALA A 158 23.78 -19.57 -17.27
CA ALA A 158 24.65 -18.64 -17.98
C ALA A 158 23.90 -17.37 -18.41
N VAL A 159 22.68 -17.50 -18.92
CA VAL A 159 21.84 -16.35 -19.31
C VAL A 159 21.41 -15.57 -18.09
N GLN A 160 20.92 -16.24 -17.02
CA GLN A 160 20.49 -15.58 -15.79
C GLN A 160 21.63 -14.77 -15.18
N LYS A 161 22.84 -15.37 -15.07
CA LYS A 161 24.02 -14.66 -14.57
C LYS A 161 24.34 -13.41 -15.40
N ALA A 162 24.23 -13.48 -16.72
CA ALA A 162 24.49 -12.33 -17.59
C ALA A 162 23.41 -11.24 -17.47
N LEU A 163 22.16 -11.62 -17.15
CA LEU A 163 21.07 -10.68 -16.88
C LEU A 163 21.20 -9.97 -15.53
N ASP A 164 21.85 -10.61 -14.54
CA ASP A 164 22.11 -10.03 -13.22
C ASP A 164 23.31 -9.06 -13.22
N GLU A 165 24.18 -9.14 -14.23
CA GLU A 165 25.35 -8.26 -14.36
C GLU A 165 24.95 -6.91 -14.98
N PRO A 166 25.24 -5.76 -14.32
CA PRO A 166 24.92 -4.45 -14.90
C PRO A 166 25.84 -4.13 -16.09
N GLY A 167 25.33 -3.39 -17.07
CA GLY A 167 26.15 -2.91 -18.19
C GLY A 167 25.52 -3.11 -19.56
N THR A 168 26.36 -3.42 -20.54
CA THR A 168 25.92 -3.75 -21.90
C THR A 168 25.95 -5.26 -22.09
N LEU A 169 24.86 -5.84 -22.52
CA LEU A 169 24.67 -7.26 -22.78
C LEU A 169 24.32 -7.48 -24.26
N ILE A 170 25.04 -8.39 -24.93
CA ILE A 170 24.71 -8.80 -26.29
C ILE A 170 24.07 -10.18 -26.24
N LEU A 171 22.78 -10.25 -26.60
CA LEU A 171 22.06 -11.52 -26.74
C LEU A 171 21.88 -11.84 -28.22
N THR A 172 22.28 -13.03 -28.63
CA THR A 172 21.93 -13.57 -29.96
C THR A 172 20.72 -14.47 -29.77
N VAL A 173 19.65 -14.18 -30.51
CA VAL A 173 18.42 -14.96 -30.46
C VAL A 173 18.02 -15.46 -31.83
N GLU A 174 17.35 -16.59 -31.85
CA GLU A 174 16.67 -17.13 -33.02
C GLU A 174 15.17 -16.80 -32.91
N HIS A 175 14.65 -16.07 -33.89
CA HIS A 175 13.24 -15.75 -34.04
C HIS A 175 12.78 -16.19 -35.43
N GLU A 176 11.80 -17.09 -35.52
CA GLU A 176 11.27 -17.63 -36.78
C GLU A 176 12.37 -18.15 -37.71
N GLY A 177 13.42 -18.81 -37.16
CA GLY A 177 14.54 -19.39 -37.94
C GLY A 177 15.58 -18.37 -38.42
N ARG A 178 15.53 -17.13 -37.93
CA ARG A 178 16.53 -16.09 -38.22
C ARG A 178 17.27 -15.69 -36.95
N GLU A 179 18.60 -15.74 -36.98
CA GLU A 179 19.45 -15.22 -35.93
C GLU A 179 19.53 -13.70 -35.98
N THR A 180 19.37 -13.05 -34.82
CA THR A 180 19.53 -11.61 -34.64
C THR A 180 20.27 -11.36 -33.33
N ALA A 181 21.25 -10.45 -33.36
CA ALA A 181 21.96 -10.01 -32.15
C ALA A 181 21.38 -8.69 -31.68
N PHE A 182 21.01 -8.65 -30.40
CA PHE A 182 20.51 -7.47 -29.70
C PHE A 182 21.55 -6.98 -28.72
N GLU A 183 21.94 -5.71 -28.83
CA GLU A 183 22.77 -5.03 -27.84
C GLU A 183 21.87 -4.28 -26.86
N LEU A 184 21.87 -4.70 -25.60
CA LEU A 184 20.99 -4.20 -24.55
C LEU A 184 21.85 -3.45 -23.53
N SER A 185 21.42 -2.27 -23.13
CA SER A 185 21.99 -1.54 -21.99
C SER A 185 21.01 -1.57 -20.83
N ALA A 186 21.46 -2.03 -19.67
CA ALA A 186 20.63 -2.04 -18.48
C ALA A 186 20.12 -0.62 -18.17
N SER A 187 18.84 -0.47 -17.95
CA SER A 187 18.18 0.80 -17.66
C SER A 187 17.08 0.62 -16.64
N SER A 188 16.67 1.71 -15.99
CA SER A 188 15.49 1.69 -15.14
C SER A 188 14.24 1.75 -16.00
N TYR A 189 13.25 0.91 -15.68
CA TYR A 189 11.95 0.86 -16.34
C TYR A 189 10.82 0.62 -15.34
N ALA A 190 9.63 1.10 -15.65
CA ALA A 190 8.47 0.92 -14.79
C ALA A 190 8.01 -0.54 -14.79
N ARG A 191 7.84 -1.10 -13.59
CA ARG A 191 7.23 -2.43 -13.40
C ARG A 191 5.75 -2.38 -13.78
N VAL A 192 5.25 -3.38 -14.47
CA VAL A 192 3.81 -3.56 -14.69
C VAL A 192 3.21 -4.06 -13.38
N CYS A 193 2.52 -3.16 -12.69
CA CYS A 193 1.89 -3.43 -11.39
C CYS A 193 0.39 -3.71 -11.50
N VAL A 194 -0.22 -3.38 -12.65
CA VAL A 194 -1.66 -3.47 -12.88
C VAL A 194 -1.93 -4.14 -14.21
N GLU A 195 -2.77 -5.16 -14.19
CA GLU A 195 -3.32 -5.83 -15.37
C GLU A 195 -4.81 -5.58 -15.44
N TYR A 196 -5.37 -5.50 -16.65
CA TYR A 196 -6.80 -5.32 -16.80
C TYR A 196 -7.34 -6.00 -18.05
N LYS A 197 -8.61 -6.35 -18.02
CA LYS A 197 -9.36 -6.90 -19.15
C LYS A 197 -10.85 -6.63 -19.02
N MET A 198 -11.57 -6.75 -20.12
CA MET A 198 -13.02 -6.76 -20.15
C MET A 198 -13.55 -8.21 -20.12
N LEU A 199 -14.58 -8.45 -19.33
CA LEU A 199 -15.42 -9.64 -19.35
C LEU A 199 -16.86 -9.18 -19.61
N ASN A 200 -17.28 -9.23 -20.86
CA ASN A 200 -18.56 -8.64 -21.31
C ASN A 200 -18.65 -7.15 -20.94
N THR A 201 -19.51 -6.78 -19.98
CA THR A 201 -19.69 -5.41 -19.46
C THR A 201 -18.97 -5.17 -18.12
N VAL A 202 -18.25 -6.16 -17.60
CA VAL A 202 -17.52 -6.08 -16.35
C VAL A 202 -16.05 -5.80 -16.66
N GLY A 203 -15.53 -4.66 -16.21
CA GLY A 203 -14.10 -4.38 -16.21
C GLY A 203 -13.42 -5.15 -15.07
N CYS A 204 -12.31 -5.81 -15.34
CA CYS A 204 -11.51 -6.51 -14.35
C CYS A 204 -10.14 -5.87 -14.28
N ILE A 205 -9.74 -5.41 -13.09
CA ILE A 205 -8.41 -4.87 -12.81
C ILE A 205 -7.78 -5.73 -11.73
N ARG A 206 -6.55 -6.18 -11.94
CA ARG A 206 -5.73 -6.86 -10.94
C ARG A 206 -4.52 -6.00 -10.58
N ILE A 207 -4.33 -5.77 -9.30
CA ILE A 207 -3.10 -5.19 -8.77
C ILE A 207 -2.15 -6.35 -8.45
N ARG A 208 -1.03 -6.44 -9.17
CA ARG A 208 -0.01 -7.48 -8.97
C ARG A 208 1.03 -7.08 -7.91
N ALA A 209 1.24 -5.79 -7.76
CA ALA A 209 2.14 -5.22 -6.76
C ALA A 209 1.64 -3.82 -6.39
N LEU A 210 1.50 -3.57 -5.12
CA LEU A 210 1.05 -2.28 -4.59
C LEU A 210 2.26 -1.37 -4.35
N THR A 211 2.88 -0.92 -5.46
CA THR A 211 4.05 -0.04 -5.49
C THR A 211 3.66 1.40 -5.77
N ASP A 212 4.60 2.32 -5.67
CA ASP A 212 4.37 3.73 -5.97
C ASP A 212 3.98 4.01 -7.43
N ALA A 213 4.23 3.06 -8.35
CA ALA A 213 3.78 3.13 -9.74
C ALA A 213 2.32 2.64 -9.95
N ALA A 214 1.76 1.85 -9.02
CA ALA A 214 0.44 1.23 -9.16
C ALA A 214 -0.72 2.24 -9.28
N PRO A 215 -0.76 3.39 -8.56
CA PRO A 215 -1.88 4.32 -8.64
C PRO A 215 -2.13 4.87 -10.04
N GLU A 216 -1.09 5.28 -10.75
CA GLU A 216 -1.23 5.85 -12.10
C GLU A 216 -1.61 4.76 -13.13
N GLN A 217 -1.07 3.55 -12.98
CA GLN A 217 -1.45 2.43 -13.83
C GLN A 217 -2.92 2.01 -13.59
N LEU A 218 -3.40 2.04 -12.34
CA LEU A 218 -4.79 1.75 -12.01
C LEU A 218 -5.73 2.82 -12.58
N LYS A 219 -5.39 4.10 -12.48
CA LYS A 219 -6.16 5.19 -13.10
C LYS A 219 -6.27 5.00 -14.62
N ALA A 220 -5.16 4.68 -15.28
CA ALA A 220 -5.12 4.42 -16.72
C ALA A 220 -5.96 3.19 -17.12
N ALA A 221 -5.85 2.08 -16.36
CA ALA A 221 -6.64 0.87 -16.57
C ALA A 221 -8.15 1.13 -16.41
N TYR A 222 -8.54 1.85 -15.36
CA TYR A 222 -9.93 2.23 -15.12
C TYR A 222 -10.49 3.09 -16.25
N ALA A 223 -9.74 4.10 -16.69
CA ALA A 223 -10.15 4.96 -17.81
C ALA A 223 -10.34 4.15 -19.11
N ALA A 224 -9.40 3.25 -19.43
CA ALA A 224 -9.50 2.38 -20.61
C ALA A 224 -10.72 1.45 -20.56
N LEU A 225 -11.02 0.88 -19.39
CA LEU A 225 -12.21 0.03 -19.21
C LEU A 225 -13.51 0.83 -19.33
N LYS A 226 -13.56 2.04 -18.79
CA LYS A 226 -14.71 2.95 -18.95
C LYS A 226 -14.93 3.33 -20.43
N GLU A 227 -13.86 3.63 -21.15
CA GLU A 227 -13.93 3.91 -22.59
C GLU A 227 -14.39 2.68 -23.39
N ALA A 228 -13.98 1.49 -22.96
CA ALA A 228 -14.44 0.22 -23.53
C ALA A 228 -15.88 -0.16 -23.15
N GLY A 229 -16.56 0.64 -22.31
CA GLY A 229 -17.96 0.47 -21.95
C GLY A 229 -18.20 -0.39 -20.70
N ALA A 230 -17.26 -0.45 -19.76
CA ALA A 230 -17.47 -1.15 -18.50
C ALA A 230 -18.62 -0.50 -17.68
N LEU A 231 -19.57 -1.33 -17.26
CA LEU A 231 -20.72 -0.94 -16.44
C LEU A 231 -20.54 -1.31 -14.95
N SER A 232 -19.59 -2.18 -14.66
CA SER A 232 -19.20 -2.56 -13.30
C SER A 232 -17.71 -2.95 -13.26
N LEU A 233 -17.13 -3.03 -12.07
CA LEU A 233 -15.71 -3.26 -11.85
C LEU A 233 -15.47 -4.44 -10.89
N VAL A 234 -14.57 -5.34 -11.25
CA VAL A 234 -13.92 -6.25 -10.32
C VAL A 234 -12.49 -5.76 -10.11
N LEU A 235 -12.12 -5.48 -8.85
CA LEU A 235 -10.75 -5.16 -8.47
C LEU A 235 -10.16 -6.34 -7.70
N ASP A 236 -9.14 -6.99 -8.26
CA ASP A 236 -8.49 -8.15 -7.67
C ASP A 236 -7.30 -7.71 -6.81
N LEU A 237 -7.41 -7.95 -5.50
CA LEU A 237 -6.42 -7.67 -4.47
C LEU A 237 -5.81 -8.95 -3.89
N ARG A 238 -6.06 -10.11 -4.49
CA ARG A 238 -5.49 -11.38 -4.06
C ARG A 238 -3.99 -11.41 -4.30
N GLU A 239 -3.27 -12.16 -3.47
CA GLU A 239 -1.79 -12.30 -3.55
C GLU A 239 -1.05 -10.98 -3.40
N LEU A 240 -1.54 -10.09 -2.51
CA LEU A 240 -0.88 -8.84 -2.13
C LEU A 240 -0.49 -8.88 -0.65
N PRO A 241 0.63 -9.55 -0.29
CA PRO A 241 1.04 -9.70 1.10
C PRO A 241 1.64 -8.44 1.71
N GLU A 242 2.09 -7.50 0.89
CA GLU A 242 2.68 -6.23 1.33
C GLU A 242 2.53 -5.16 0.24
N GLY A 243 2.67 -3.88 0.62
CA GLY A 243 2.54 -2.78 -0.32
C GLY A 243 3.06 -1.45 0.21
N SER A 244 2.97 -0.42 -0.62
CA SER A 244 3.27 0.96 -0.26
C SER A 244 2.03 1.62 0.35
N PHE A 245 2.15 2.07 1.59
CA PHE A 245 1.08 2.84 2.26
C PHE A 245 0.72 4.11 1.48
N ASN A 246 1.73 4.76 0.88
CA ASN A 246 1.51 5.92 0.03
C ASN A 246 0.72 5.57 -1.25
N ALA A 247 1.03 4.42 -1.87
CA ALA A 247 0.29 3.93 -3.04
C ALA A 247 -1.19 3.63 -2.70
N ALA A 248 -1.44 2.95 -1.58
CA ALA A 248 -2.81 2.67 -1.12
C ALA A 248 -3.61 3.96 -0.88
N ARG A 249 -3.01 4.96 -0.25
CA ARG A 249 -3.64 6.26 -0.03
C ARG A 249 -3.99 6.98 -1.33
N LYS A 250 -3.10 6.96 -2.33
CA LYS A 250 -3.35 7.55 -3.65
C LYS A 250 -4.46 6.80 -4.40
N ILE A 251 -4.47 5.47 -4.34
CA ILE A 251 -5.54 4.65 -4.91
C ILE A 251 -6.88 4.98 -4.25
N LEU A 252 -6.92 5.07 -2.92
CA LEU A 252 -8.13 5.41 -2.18
C LEU A 252 -8.57 6.86 -2.44
N SER A 253 -7.64 7.80 -2.62
CA SER A 253 -7.98 9.18 -3.01
C SER A 253 -8.66 9.25 -4.38
N PHE A 254 -8.31 8.33 -5.30
CA PHE A 254 -8.94 8.21 -6.62
C PHE A 254 -10.29 7.46 -6.57
N LEU A 255 -10.38 6.36 -5.81
CA LEU A 255 -11.56 5.47 -5.82
C LEU A 255 -12.67 5.92 -4.87
N LEU A 256 -12.37 6.70 -3.83
CA LEU A 256 -13.34 7.19 -2.85
C LEU A 256 -13.84 8.60 -3.22
N PRO A 257 -15.07 8.94 -2.84
CA PRO A 257 -15.51 10.33 -2.86
C PRO A 257 -14.67 11.15 -1.87
N TYR A 258 -14.55 12.46 -2.14
CA TYR A 258 -13.87 13.37 -1.22
C TYR A 258 -14.36 13.21 0.21
N GLY A 259 -13.46 13.04 1.16
CA GLY A 259 -13.80 12.90 2.57
C GLY A 259 -12.84 12.01 3.35
N GLN A 260 -13.15 11.85 4.62
CA GLN A 260 -12.41 10.98 5.52
C GLN A 260 -12.84 9.53 5.34
N TYR A 261 -11.86 8.58 5.37
CA TYR A 261 -12.13 7.15 5.28
C TYR A 261 -11.51 6.32 6.40
N GLY A 262 -10.73 6.92 7.29
CA GLY A 262 -10.08 6.22 8.40
C GLY A 262 -9.10 7.08 9.15
N TYR A 263 -8.23 6.43 9.91
CA TYR A 263 -7.16 7.05 10.68
C TYR A 263 -5.85 6.25 10.52
N TYR A 264 -4.75 6.96 10.68
CA TYR A 264 -3.42 6.39 10.85
C TYR A 264 -2.90 6.81 12.24
N GLN A 265 -2.51 5.83 13.05
CA GLN A 265 -1.96 6.07 14.38
C GLN A 265 -0.50 5.68 14.40
N ASP A 266 0.36 6.62 14.80
CA ASP A 266 1.79 6.40 15.01
C ASP A 266 2.23 6.91 16.39
N LYS A 267 3.55 6.99 16.62
CA LYS A 267 4.12 7.55 17.87
C LYS A 267 3.81 9.03 18.10
N SER A 268 3.47 9.77 17.04
CA SER A 268 3.15 11.21 17.09
C SER A 268 1.69 11.44 17.46
N GLY A 269 0.83 10.44 17.25
CA GLY A 269 -0.59 10.49 17.53
C GLY A 269 -1.43 9.96 16.37
N MET A 270 -2.68 10.36 16.34
CA MET A 270 -3.67 9.92 15.35
C MET A 270 -3.86 10.98 14.28
N THR A 271 -3.76 10.59 13.01
CA THR A 271 -3.95 11.45 11.83
C THR A 271 -5.13 10.91 11.01
N GLU A 272 -5.96 11.80 10.48
CA GLU A 272 -7.06 11.42 9.59
C GLU A 272 -6.54 10.98 8.22
N LEU A 273 -7.07 9.87 7.71
CA LEU A 273 -6.89 9.44 6.33
C LEU A 273 -8.05 9.99 5.50
N ARG A 274 -7.73 10.76 4.47
CA ARG A 274 -8.71 11.47 3.63
C ARG A 274 -8.45 11.21 2.16
N ALA A 275 -9.54 11.05 1.40
CA ALA A 275 -9.53 11.16 -0.05
C ALA A 275 -9.54 12.65 -0.42
N GLU A 276 -8.57 13.08 -1.20
CA GLU A 276 -8.33 14.48 -1.52
C GLU A 276 -8.80 14.84 -2.95
N GLU A 277 -8.97 13.83 -3.81
CA GLU A 277 -9.47 14.03 -5.17
C GLU A 277 -11.01 14.08 -5.17
N SER A 278 -11.59 14.93 -5.99
CA SER A 278 -13.02 14.95 -6.24
C SER A 278 -13.35 13.90 -7.32
N GLY A 279 -13.72 12.72 -6.92
CA GLY A 279 -14.01 11.62 -7.84
C GLY A 279 -14.68 10.49 -7.08
N GLY A 280 -14.21 9.30 -7.32
CA GLY A 280 -14.69 8.07 -6.73
C GLY A 280 -15.20 7.12 -7.80
N LEU A 281 -15.44 5.89 -7.39
CA LEU A 281 -16.07 4.89 -8.25
C LEU A 281 -17.48 5.35 -8.60
N ASP A 282 -17.76 5.45 -9.90
CA ASP A 282 -19.07 5.82 -10.45
C ASP A 282 -19.83 4.63 -11.02
N ILE A 283 -19.29 3.40 -10.85
CA ILE A 283 -19.89 2.12 -11.22
C ILE A 283 -19.80 1.14 -10.06
N PRO A 284 -20.75 0.19 -9.93
CA PRO A 284 -20.72 -0.85 -8.92
C PRO A 284 -19.42 -1.66 -8.98
N ALA A 285 -18.87 -2.02 -7.81
CA ALA A 285 -17.64 -2.78 -7.74
C ALA A 285 -17.71 -3.99 -6.80
N ALA A 286 -16.88 -5.00 -7.09
CA ALA A 286 -16.57 -6.11 -6.21
C ALA A 286 -15.05 -6.23 -6.06
N LEU A 287 -14.60 -6.59 -4.87
CA LEU A 287 -13.17 -6.77 -4.57
C LEU A 287 -12.89 -8.24 -4.32
N LEU A 288 -11.96 -8.81 -5.07
CA LEU A 288 -11.47 -10.17 -4.80
C LEU A 288 -10.40 -10.11 -3.73
N VAL A 289 -10.57 -10.90 -2.68
CA VAL A 289 -9.64 -10.98 -1.54
C VAL A 289 -9.39 -12.44 -1.14
N ASN A 290 -8.20 -12.69 -0.58
CA ASN A 290 -7.85 -14.00 -0.05
C ASN A 290 -6.93 -13.90 1.17
N GLU A 291 -6.49 -15.04 1.71
CA GLU A 291 -5.61 -15.15 2.86
C GLU A 291 -4.24 -14.47 2.70
N ASN A 292 -3.84 -14.18 1.46
CA ASN A 292 -2.61 -13.44 1.12
C ASN A 292 -2.88 -11.94 0.81
N THR A 293 -4.11 -11.49 0.92
CA THR A 293 -4.44 -10.05 0.92
C THR A 293 -4.13 -9.47 2.28
N ALA A 294 -3.12 -8.61 2.40
CA ALA A 294 -2.66 -8.10 3.68
C ALA A 294 -2.33 -6.60 3.67
N GLY A 295 -2.30 -5.99 4.85
CA GLY A 295 -1.82 -4.64 5.06
C GLY A 295 -2.58 -3.58 4.27
N GLU A 296 -1.87 -2.89 3.40
CA GLU A 296 -2.38 -1.80 2.59
C GLU A 296 -3.45 -2.24 1.59
N ALA A 297 -3.41 -3.49 1.13
CA ALA A 297 -4.47 -4.07 0.30
C ALA A 297 -5.77 -4.26 1.11
N GLU A 298 -5.64 -4.64 2.39
CA GLU A 298 -6.79 -4.70 3.31
C GLU A 298 -7.36 -3.31 3.59
N LEU A 299 -6.51 -2.26 3.69
CA LEU A 299 -6.99 -0.88 3.82
C LEU A 299 -7.86 -0.47 2.62
N ILE A 300 -7.43 -0.79 1.39
CA ILE A 300 -8.20 -0.52 0.18
C ILE A 300 -9.55 -1.25 0.25
N ALA A 301 -9.53 -2.54 0.58
CA ALA A 301 -10.73 -3.37 0.68
C ALA A 301 -11.70 -2.84 1.75
N ALA A 302 -11.19 -2.56 2.96
CA ALA A 302 -11.99 -2.10 4.09
C ALA A 302 -12.61 -0.73 3.84
N ALA A 303 -11.85 0.22 3.29
CA ALA A 303 -12.32 1.58 3.03
C ALA A 303 -13.41 1.61 1.95
N LEU A 304 -13.23 0.88 0.85
CA LEU A 304 -14.25 0.81 -0.22
C LEU A 304 -15.52 0.10 0.24
N ARG A 305 -15.41 -0.97 1.03
CA ARG A 305 -16.56 -1.63 1.64
C ARG A 305 -17.29 -0.72 2.63
N GLN A 306 -16.54 -0.04 3.52
CA GLN A 306 -17.13 0.89 4.50
C GLN A 306 -17.85 2.07 3.82
N ALA A 307 -17.36 2.52 2.68
CA ALA A 307 -18.01 3.55 1.87
C ALA A 307 -19.24 3.04 1.11
N GLY A 308 -19.53 1.73 1.14
CA GLY A 308 -20.64 1.12 0.41
C GLY A 308 -20.44 1.08 -1.10
N LEU A 309 -19.19 1.22 -1.57
CA LEU A 309 -18.85 1.27 -3.00
C LEU A 309 -18.50 -0.08 -3.58
N ALA A 310 -18.12 -1.05 -2.75
CA ALA A 310 -17.76 -2.38 -3.19
C ALA A 310 -18.09 -3.45 -2.15
N SER A 311 -18.38 -4.66 -2.64
CA SER A 311 -18.54 -5.87 -1.83
C SER A 311 -17.27 -6.72 -1.90
N LEU A 312 -16.89 -7.36 -0.80
CA LEU A 312 -15.74 -8.27 -0.75
C LEU A 312 -16.18 -9.69 -1.14
N VAL A 313 -15.43 -10.32 -2.04
CA VAL A 313 -15.68 -11.68 -2.52
C VAL A 313 -14.41 -12.51 -2.36
N GLY A 314 -14.52 -13.72 -1.83
CA GLY A 314 -13.38 -14.61 -1.64
C GLY A 314 -13.34 -15.28 -0.27
N VAL A 315 -12.19 -15.26 0.37
CA VAL A 315 -11.99 -15.82 1.73
C VAL A 315 -11.42 -14.75 2.67
N PRO A 316 -11.44 -14.97 4.00
CA PRO A 316 -10.91 -13.99 4.95
C PRO A 316 -9.47 -13.59 4.65
N THR A 317 -9.15 -12.31 4.83
CA THR A 317 -7.82 -11.74 4.58
C THR A 317 -6.84 -12.04 5.71
N ALA A 318 -5.57 -11.70 5.52
CA ALA A 318 -4.48 -12.01 6.44
C ALA A 318 -4.64 -11.38 7.84
N GLY A 319 -5.18 -10.18 7.93
CA GLY A 319 -5.37 -9.50 9.22
C GLY A 319 -4.15 -8.71 9.67
N ARG A 320 -3.62 -7.85 8.81
CA ARG A 320 -2.51 -6.94 9.15
C ARG A 320 -2.95 -5.49 8.99
N SER A 321 -3.26 -4.83 10.12
CA SER A 321 -3.59 -3.39 10.13
C SER A 321 -2.38 -2.50 10.38
N THR A 322 -1.22 -3.08 10.65
CA THR A 322 0.02 -2.36 10.90
C THR A 322 0.70 -1.92 9.61
N VAL A 323 1.36 -0.76 9.66
CA VAL A 323 2.17 -0.20 8.57
C VAL A 323 3.63 -0.36 8.93
N GLN A 324 4.40 -0.90 8.01
CA GLN A 324 5.85 -1.01 8.13
C GLN A 324 6.54 0.01 7.24
N ASP A 325 7.73 0.44 7.67
CA ASP A 325 8.60 1.31 6.88
C ASP A 325 10.06 0.91 7.05
N CYS A 326 10.89 1.32 6.13
CA CYS A 326 12.28 0.94 6.03
C CYS A 326 13.20 2.14 6.28
N PHE A 327 14.15 1.97 7.22
CA PHE A 327 15.08 3.01 7.61
C PHE A 327 16.52 2.58 7.33
N ALA A 328 17.16 3.26 6.37
CA ALA A 328 18.55 3.01 6.03
C ALA A 328 19.48 3.31 7.20
N LEU A 329 20.45 2.43 7.41
CA LEU A 329 21.55 2.63 8.37
C LEU A 329 22.70 3.35 7.67
N THR A 330 23.27 4.34 8.33
CA THR A 330 24.29 5.21 7.74
C THR A 330 25.66 4.56 7.59
N SER A 331 25.87 3.40 8.23
CA SER A 331 27.20 2.76 8.31
C SER A 331 27.53 1.84 7.13
N ASP A 332 26.55 1.17 6.56
CA ASP A 332 26.76 0.07 5.63
C ASP A 332 25.66 -0.11 4.57
N ASN A 333 24.79 0.87 4.38
CA ASN A 333 23.62 0.81 3.51
C ASN A 333 22.66 -0.36 3.78
N ALA A 334 22.79 -1.02 4.92
CA ALA A 334 21.79 -1.93 5.45
C ALA A 334 20.57 -1.13 5.97
N ALA A 335 19.48 -1.80 6.31
CA ALA A 335 18.30 -1.11 6.80
C ALA A 335 17.59 -1.89 7.91
N VAL A 336 16.71 -1.20 8.62
CA VAL A 336 15.74 -1.82 9.52
C VAL A 336 14.34 -1.59 8.98
N TYR A 337 13.59 -2.67 8.79
CA TYR A 337 12.19 -2.67 8.40
C TYR A 337 11.36 -2.95 9.66
N ILE A 338 10.54 -2.01 10.08
CA ILE A 338 9.84 -2.06 11.37
C ILE A 338 8.43 -1.50 11.26
N THR A 339 7.55 -1.90 12.17
CA THR A 339 6.22 -1.31 12.29
C THR A 339 6.31 0.13 12.80
N VAL A 340 5.73 1.06 12.05
CA VAL A 340 5.74 2.50 12.32
C VAL A 340 4.38 3.04 12.75
N GLY A 341 3.30 2.32 12.48
CA GLY A 341 1.96 2.74 12.85
C GLY A 341 0.91 1.69 12.55
N GLU A 342 -0.34 2.07 12.74
CA GLU A 342 -1.52 1.23 12.53
C GLU A 342 -2.58 2.00 11.74
N MET A 343 -3.24 1.29 10.82
CA MET A 343 -4.38 1.76 10.05
C MET A 343 -5.67 1.41 10.77
N LEU A 344 -6.54 2.39 10.94
CA LEU A 344 -7.81 2.23 11.62
C LEU A 344 -8.97 2.72 10.74
N LEU A 345 -10.11 2.06 10.86
CA LEU A 345 -11.34 2.47 10.21
C LEU A 345 -11.97 3.71 10.87
N MET A 346 -13.09 4.19 10.35
CA MET A 346 -13.80 5.37 10.88
C MET A 346 -14.26 5.21 12.33
N ASP A 347 -14.55 3.99 12.77
CA ASP A 347 -14.89 3.66 14.15
C ASP A 347 -13.67 3.48 15.06
N ARG A 348 -12.48 3.74 14.54
CA ARG A 348 -11.17 3.58 15.19
C ARG A 348 -10.84 2.13 15.56
N THR A 349 -11.40 1.17 14.87
CA THR A 349 -11.03 -0.23 15.00
C THR A 349 -10.07 -0.65 13.89
N GLY A 350 -9.08 -1.47 14.23
CA GLY A 350 -8.21 -2.16 13.30
C GLY A 350 -8.71 -3.58 13.02
N TRP A 351 -8.05 -4.26 12.12
CA TRP A 351 -8.33 -5.67 11.77
C TRP A 351 -7.15 -6.59 12.08
N GLU A 352 -6.17 -6.14 12.86
CA GLU A 352 -4.99 -6.92 13.24
C GLU A 352 -5.37 -8.27 13.82
N GLY A 353 -4.75 -9.36 13.30
CA GLY A 353 -4.96 -10.74 13.72
C GLY A 353 -6.34 -11.34 13.43
N ARG A 354 -7.27 -10.58 12.81
CA ARG A 354 -8.63 -11.04 12.50
C ARG A 354 -8.91 -11.11 11.00
N GLY A 355 -8.33 -10.20 10.23
CA GLY A 355 -8.62 -10.02 8.82
C GLY A 355 -10.01 -9.42 8.55
N LEU A 356 -10.29 -9.26 7.28
CA LEU A 356 -11.58 -8.83 6.76
C LEU A 356 -12.37 -10.07 6.32
N THR A 357 -13.57 -10.25 6.85
CA THR A 357 -14.47 -11.30 6.39
C THR A 357 -15.15 -10.85 5.10
N PRO A 358 -15.14 -11.64 4.01
CA PRO A 358 -15.82 -11.30 2.76
C PRO A 358 -17.35 -11.26 2.94
N ASP A 359 -18.02 -10.44 2.12
CA ASP A 359 -19.48 -10.35 2.07
C ASP A 359 -20.08 -11.55 1.31
N LEU A 360 -19.33 -12.10 0.33
CA LEU A 360 -19.62 -13.33 -0.38
C LEU A 360 -18.43 -14.28 -0.27
N THR A 361 -18.59 -15.35 0.48
CA THR A 361 -17.54 -16.38 0.60
C THR A 361 -17.48 -17.20 -0.68
N ALA A 362 -16.29 -17.32 -1.26
CA ALA A 362 -15.98 -18.14 -2.43
C ALA A 362 -14.66 -18.88 -2.17
N GLU A 363 -14.78 -20.09 -1.63
CA GLU A 363 -13.64 -20.96 -1.32
C GLU A 363 -13.14 -21.64 -2.60
N LEU A 364 -11.81 -21.87 -2.66
CA LEU A 364 -11.15 -22.66 -3.68
C LEU A 364 -10.78 -24.03 -3.13
N THR A 365 -10.96 -25.06 -3.93
CA THR A 365 -10.43 -26.38 -3.62
C THR A 365 -8.90 -26.38 -3.69
N GLU A 366 -8.24 -27.34 -3.03
CA GLU A 366 -6.77 -27.47 -3.05
C GLU A 366 -6.21 -27.68 -4.48
N TRP A 367 -7.00 -28.24 -5.39
CA TRP A 367 -6.62 -28.37 -6.79
C TRP A 367 -6.71 -27.02 -7.51
N GLU A 368 -7.80 -26.28 -7.31
CA GLU A 368 -7.99 -24.94 -7.88
C GLU A 368 -6.90 -23.97 -7.40
N LYS A 369 -6.55 -23.96 -6.10
CA LYS A 369 -5.45 -23.13 -5.58
C LYS A 369 -4.11 -23.35 -6.30
N LYS A 370 -3.84 -24.58 -6.74
CA LYS A 370 -2.59 -24.94 -7.42
C LYS A 370 -2.59 -24.65 -8.92
N THR A 371 -3.75 -24.64 -9.54
CA THR A 371 -3.92 -24.56 -10.99
C THR A 371 -4.56 -23.25 -11.45
N LEU A 372 -5.01 -22.43 -10.50
CA LEU A 372 -5.73 -21.21 -10.76
C LEU A 372 -4.83 -20.16 -11.45
N GLU A 373 -5.24 -19.76 -12.61
CA GLU A 373 -4.76 -18.54 -13.25
C GLU A 373 -5.69 -17.40 -12.81
N LEU A 374 -5.17 -16.51 -11.96
CA LEU A 374 -5.94 -15.37 -11.44
C LEU A 374 -6.42 -14.48 -12.59
N LEU A 375 -7.69 -14.12 -12.56
CA LEU A 375 -8.45 -13.52 -13.66
C LEU A 375 -8.62 -14.44 -14.88
N GLY A 376 -8.22 -15.71 -14.84
CA GLY A 376 -8.46 -16.68 -15.91
C GLY A 376 -9.95 -16.91 -16.17
N GLU A 377 -10.28 -17.56 -17.27
CA GLU A 377 -11.68 -17.90 -17.62
C GLU A 377 -12.30 -18.87 -16.60
N ASN A 378 -11.47 -19.71 -15.98
CA ASN A 378 -11.87 -20.75 -15.03
C ASN A 378 -11.67 -20.31 -13.57
N ASP A 379 -11.60 -19.01 -13.27
CA ASP A 379 -11.47 -18.47 -11.91
C ASP A 379 -12.84 -18.42 -11.21
N PRO A 380 -13.14 -19.33 -10.25
CA PRO A 380 -14.46 -19.40 -9.62
C PRO A 380 -14.76 -18.15 -8.77
N GLN A 381 -13.76 -17.55 -8.15
CA GLN A 381 -13.93 -16.34 -7.34
C GLN A 381 -14.26 -15.14 -8.24
N LEU A 382 -13.59 -15.04 -9.39
CA LEU A 382 -13.91 -14.03 -10.39
C LEU A 382 -15.33 -14.21 -10.93
N GLN A 383 -15.74 -15.44 -11.24
CA GLN A 383 -17.11 -15.75 -11.70
C GLN A 383 -18.15 -15.40 -10.65
N ALA A 384 -17.88 -15.66 -9.37
CA ALA A 384 -18.76 -15.27 -8.27
C ALA A 384 -18.91 -13.74 -8.17
N ALA A 385 -17.81 -12.98 -8.30
CA ALA A 385 -17.85 -11.52 -8.29
C ALA A 385 -18.60 -10.95 -9.50
N VAL A 386 -18.37 -11.50 -10.70
CA VAL A 386 -19.10 -11.11 -11.92
C VAL A 386 -20.59 -11.40 -11.76
N THR A 387 -20.97 -12.56 -11.24
CA THR A 387 -22.37 -12.92 -10.98
C THR A 387 -23.02 -11.96 -10.00
N LEU A 388 -22.33 -11.62 -8.91
CA LEU A 388 -22.81 -10.64 -7.92
C LEU A 388 -23.13 -9.29 -8.58
N LEU A 389 -22.25 -8.80 -9.46
CA LEU A 389 -22.40 -7.52 -10.13
C LEU A 389 -23.46 -7.50 -11.23
N THR A 390 -23.74 -8.65 -11.85
CA THR A 390 -24.71 -8.76 -12.95
C THR A 390 -26.14 -9.05 -12.46
N VAL A 391 -26.29 -9.65 -11.27
CA VAL A 391 -27.60 -9.96 -10.67
C VAL A 391 -28.12 -8.81 -9.80
N SER A 392 -27.22 -8.00 -9.24
CA SER A 392 -27.60 -6.82 -8.46
C SER A 392 -28.07 -5.71 -9.41
N GLU A 393 -29.35 -5.34 -9.39
CA GLU A 393 -29.77 -4.06 -9.99
C GLU A 393 -28.95 -2.93 -9.35
N PRO A 394 -28.54 -1.90 -10.12
CA PRO A 394 -27.69 -0.83 -9.61
C PRO A 394 -28.39 -0.12 -8.46
N THR A 395 -28.00 -0.42 -7.23
CA THR A 395 -28.35 0.39 -6.07
C THR A 395 -27.61 1.72 -6.23
N GLN A 396 -28.37 2.79 -6.52
CA GLN A 396 -27.83 4.14 -6.52
C GLN A 396 -27.11 4.38 -5.17
N PRO A 397 -25.88 4.92 -5.17
CA PRO A 397 -25.23 5.29 -3.93
C PRO A 397 -26.12 6.26 -3.15
N PRO A 398 -26.23 6.12 -1.82
CA PRO A 398 -27.03 7.04 -1.02
C PRO A 398 -26.44 8.44 -1.17
N VAL A 399 -27.22 9.34 -1.76
CA VAL A 399 -26.93 10.77 -1.80
C VAL A 399 -27.10 11.29 -0.36
N THR A 400 -26.04 11.34 0.39
CA THR A 400 -26.01 12.05 1.67
C THR A 400 -26.11 13.54 1.39
N ALA A 401 -27.31 14.08 1.55
CA ALA A 401 -27.50 15.52 1.58
C ALA A 401 -26.70 16.12 2.74
N PRO A 402 -26.06 17.27 2.57
CA PRO A 402 -25.34 17.92 3.66
C PRO A 402 -26.33 18.30 4.77
N THR A 403 -26.11 17.77 5.96
CA THR A 403 -26.84 18.14 7.17
C THR A 403 -26.47 19.59 7.51
N THR A 404 -27.34 20.52 7.19
CA THR A 404 -27.26 21.91 7.66
C THR A 404 -27.60 21.89 9.13
N THR A 405 -26.62 22.03 9.98
CA THR A 405 -26.82 22.27 11.41
C THR A 405 -27.34 23.68 11.60
N THR A 406 -28.66 23.83 11.74
CA THR A 406 -29.27 25.10 12.17
C THR A 406 -29.11 25.17 13.67
N THR A 407 -28.33 26.09 14.15
CA THR A 407 -28.26 26.47 15.57
C THR A 407 -29.53 27.19 15.93
N GLU A 408 -30.40 26.56 16.74
CA GLU A 408 -31.53 27.22 17.38
C GLU A 408 -30.99 28.15 18.46
N GLY A 409 -31.25 29.44 18.28
CA GLY A 409 -31.15 30.47 19.31
C GLY A 409 -32.56 30.75 19.83
N GLU A 410 -32.76 30.44 21.09
CA GLU A 410 -33.96 30.82 21.87
C GLU A 410 -34.12 32.35 21.89
N THR A 411 -35.35 32.83 21.62
CA THR A 411 -35.90 34.01 22.27
C THR A 411 -37.44 33.93 22.32
N GLU A 412 -37.92 34.02 23.53
CA GLU A 412 -39.32 34.13 23.94
C GLU A 412 -40.02 35.36 23.38
N GLY A 413 -41.32 35.24 23.22
CA GLY A 413 -42.18 36.39 23.55
C GLY A 413 -43.33 36.72 22.63
N THR A 414 -44.50 36.21 22.90
CA THR A 414 -45.79 36.97 23.07
C THR A 414 -46.66 37.29 21.86
N THR A 415 -47.81 36.61 21.84
CA THR A 415 -49.23 37.02 21.65
C THR A 415 -49.76 37.58 20.32
N LEU A 416 -50.75 36.83 19.82
CA LEU A 416 -52.13 37.15 19.43
C LEU A 416 -52.46 38.16 18.31
N ALA A 417 -53.25 37.69 17.40
CA ALA A 417 -54.55 38.07 16.86
C ALA A 417 -54.56 38.02 15.35
N GLU A 418 -55.26 37.08 14.77
CA GLU A 418 -56.64 37.09 14.29
C GLU A 418 -56.90 37.91 13.04
N ILE A 419 -57.42 37.21 12.04
CA ILE A 419 -58.59 37.55 11.19
C ILE A 419 -58.31 38.05 9.75
N THR A 420 -58.84 37.22 8.85
CA THR A 420 -59.62 37.44 7.59
C THR A 420 -58.90 37.58 6.27
N ASP A 421 -59.15 36.56 5.47
CA ASP A 421 -59.47 36.58 4.05
C ASP A 421 -60.70 37.48 3.77
N PRO A 422 -61.06 37.99 2.56
CA PRO A 422 -60.84 37.41 1.23
C PRO A 422 -60.74 38.40 0.04
N THR A 423 -60.63 37.79 -1.16
CA THR A 423 -61.23 38.18 -2.45
C THR A 423 -60.44 39.14 -3.36
N ALA A 424 -60.02 38.55 -4.46
CA ALA A 424 -60.59 38.71 -5.82
C ALA A 424 -60.11 39.90 -6.68
N ALA A 425 -59.62 39.49 -7.82
CA ALA A 425 -59.98 40.00 -9.15
C ALA A 425 -59.15 41.06 -9.87
N THR A 426 -58.74 40.61 -11.06
CA THR A 426 -58.73 41.28 -12.35
C THR A 426 -57.65 42.33 -12.63
N ALA A 427 -56.73 41.97 -13.55
CA ALA A 427 -56.73 42.24 -15.00
C ALA A 427 -56.23 43.63 -15.46
N THR A 428 -55.38 43.53 -16.50
CA THR A 428 -55.05 44.53 -17.53
C THR A 428 -54.17 45.74 -17.09
N ASP A 429 -53.03 45.90 -17.63
CA ASP A 429 -52.52 46.14 -18.99
C ASP A 429 -51.06 45.69 -19.13
#